data_3ce34cdecc4444e80c753c07e902637c
#
_entry.id   3ce34cdecc4444e80c753c07e902637c
#
_cell.length_a   1.000
_cell.length_b   1.000
_cell.length_c   1.000
_cell.angle_alpha   90.00
_cell.angle_beta   90.00
_cell.angle_gamma   90.00
#
_symmetry.space_group_name_H-M   'P 1'
#
loop_
_entity.id
_entity.type
_entity.pdbx_description
1 polymer ?
#
loop_
_entity_poly.entity_id
_entity_poly.type
_entity_poly.pdbx_seq_one_letter_code
_entity_poly.pdbx_strand_id
1 'polypeptide(L)'
;MKTRTLKKYLIHVIFIFSLVIKVSANQEKPNILFIAIDDQNDWIGCLGGHPQVKTPNIDKLAKKGTVFLNAHCQSPLCNPSRTSLMTGLRPTTTGVYGLAPWFRKVPSLKNLVTLPKHFKANGYTTMSAGKIYHGRYGREDGKEFDELGPAASAAPFPENRLVDRTPQNHKLVDWGYFPHQDKEKGDYKIANWGIEKLNTKPKEPFFLALGFFLPHVPCFATQKWFDLYPENETQTPQIIANDRNDTPRFSWYLHWKLPEVRLKFLQKKNEWLNLTRSYMACTSFVDHQIGRVLDSLEKNDLTKNTIIVLWSDHGWHIGEKEITGKNTLWDDGTRVPLIFSGPGINPGRCTQPVELLDMFPTLNDICDLPDLDHLEGLSLKPQLINSETKRKRPAITCHNHDNNAVRSENWRYIRYADGSEELYNMKEDPNEWNNLAANPKYQNIIQSHKKWIPKNNKKPVLGSKYRILTYDEENGKVIWEGKAIKESEPIPEI
;
A
#
# COMPACT_ATOMS: atom_id res chain seq x y z
N MET A 1 -15.33 -93.52 -40.63
CA MET A 1 -14.27 -92.50 -40.58
C MET A 1 -14.89 -91.20 -39.99
N LYS A 2 -14.36 -90.70 -38.88
CA LYS A 2 -14.96 -89.74 -38.00
C LYS A 2 -14.63 -88.32 -38.42
N THR A 3 -15.66 -87.50 -38.66
CA THR A 3 -15.57 -86.07 -38.85
C THR A 3 -15.73 -85.37 -37.54
N ARG A 4 -14.76 -84.55 -37.11
CA ARG A 4 -14.80 -83.76 -35.91
C ARG A 4 -15.30 -82.31 -36.25
N THR A 5 -16.41 -81.92 -35.63
CA THR A 5 -17.01 -80.59 -35.71
C THR A 5 -16.29 -79.66 -34.74
N LEU A 6 -15.69 -78.57 -35.22
CA LEU A 6 -15.12 -77.51 -34.41
C LEU A 6 -16.23 -76.50 -34.07
N LYS A 7 -16.57 -76.34 -32.76
CA LYS A 7 -17.43 -75.25 -32.26
C LYS A 7 -16.58 -74.00 -32.10
N LYS A 8 -16.91 -72.92 -32.84
CA LYS A 8 -16.38 -71.58 -32.65
C LYS A 8 -17.11 -70.93 -31.51
N TYR A 9 -16.41 -70.57 -30.43
CA TYR A 9 -16.89 -69.66 -29.40
C TYR A 9 -16.64 -68.23 -29.84
N LEU A 10 -17.73 -67.45 -30.01
CA LEU A 10 -17.68 -66.04 -30.28
C LEU A 10 -17.65 -65.30 -28.92
N ILE A 11 -16.48 -64.77 -28.54
CA ILE A 11 -16.33 -63.95 -27.34
C ILE A 11 -16.74 -62.52 -27.70
N HIS A 12 -17.85 -62.07 -27.21
CA HIS A 12 -18.25 -60.66 -27.27
C HIS A 12 -17.53 -59.90 -26.16
N VAL A 13 -16.50 -59.11 -26.55
CA VAL A 13 -15.88 -58.13 -25.65
C VAL A 13 -16.74 -56.85 -25.65
N ILE A 14 -17.51 -56.66 -24.59
CA ILE A 14 -18.24 -55.41 -24.36
C ILE A 14 -17.23 -54.42 -23.81
N PHE A 15 -16.81 -53.47 -24.66
CA PHE A 15 -16.06 -52.27 -24.24
C PHE A 15 -17.01 -51.29 -23.58
N ILE A 16 -17.04 -51.29 -22.23
CA ILE A 16 -17.72 -50.23 -21.46
C ILE A 16 -16.83 -49.00 -21.49
N PHE A 17 -17.14 -48.06 -22.39
CA PHE A 17 -16.58 -46.74 -22.37
C PHE A 17 -17.18 -45.98 -21.14
N SER A 18 -16.46 -46.00 -20.03
CA SER A 18 -16.79 -45.15 -18.88
C SER A 18 -16.49 -43.68 -19.26
N LEU A 19 -17.53 -43.01 -19.72
CA LEU A 19 -17.48 -41.55 -19.91
C LEU A 19 -17.35 -40.91 -18.52
N VAL A 20 -16.10 -40.65 -18.10
CA VAL A 20 -15.86 -39.82 -16.89
C VAL A 20 -16.23 -38.39 -17.30
N ILE A 21 -17.51 -38.06 -17.12
CA ILE A 21 -17.93 -36.67 -17.10
C ILE A 21 -17.23 -36.05 -15.88
N LYS A 22 -16.12 -35.36 -16.12
CA LYS A 22 -15.61 -34.40 -15.17
C LYS A 22 -16.71 -33.34 -15.04
N VAL A 23 -17.60 -33.51 -14.07
CA VAL A 23 -18.37 -32.41 -13.56
C VAL A 23 -17.35 -31.50 -12.91
N SER A 24 -16.80 -30.59 -13.70
CA SER A 24 -16.16 -29.41 -13.18
C SER A 24 -17.26 -28.71 -12.37
N ALA A 25 -17.29 -28.92 -11.06
CA ALA A 25 -18.10 -28.07 -10.20
C ALA A 25 -17.68 -26.66 -10.59
N ASN A 26 -18.61 -25.90 -11.14
CA ASN A 26 -18.39 -24.51 -11.49
C ASN A 26 -18.10 -23.82 -10.15
N GLN A 27 -16.82 -23.75 -9.78
CA GLN A 27 -16.42 -23.16 -8.51
C GLN A 27 -16.82 -21.70 -8.64
N GLU A 28 -17.80 -21.28 -7.86
CA GLU A 28 -18.29 -19.90 -7.89
C GLU A 28 -17.08 -18.98 -7.66
N LYS A 29 -16.89 -18.03 -8.57
CA LYS A 29 -15.81 -17.06 -8.46
C LYS A 29 -15.96 -16.31 -7.13
N PRO A 30 -14.90 -16.19 -6.31
CA PRO A 30 -15.01 -15.52 -5.02
C PRO A 30 -15.27 -14.01 -5.22
N ASN A 31 -16.03 -13.44 -4.32
CA ASN A 31 -16.16 -11.99 -4.19
C ASN A 31 -14.86 -11.39 -3.68
N ILE A 32 -14.62 -10.11 -3.96
CA ILE A 32 -13.48 -9.36 -3.46
C ILE A 32 -13.96 -8.19 -2.62
N LEU A 33 -13.48 -8.13 -1.37
CA LEU A 33 -13.55 -6.94 -0.52
C LEU A 33 -12.15 -6.32 -0.44
N PHE A 34 -11.94 -5.21 -1.13
CA PHE A 34 -10.64 -4.55 -1.31
C PHE A 34 -10.57 -3.29 -0.47
N ILE A 35 -9.88 -3.35 0.68
CA ILE A 35 -9.85 -2.30 1.71
C ILE A 35 -8.52 -1.56 1.63
N ALA A 36 -8.56 -0.28 1.29
CA ALA A 36 -7.42 0.62 1.28
C ALA A 36 -7.45 1.56 2.50
N ILE A 37 -6.30 1.78 3.14
CA ILE A 37 -6.11 2.79 4.18
C ILE A 37 -5.07 3.78 3.68
N ASP A 38 -5.34 5.08 3.74
CA ASP A 38 -4.45 6.12 3.21
C ASP A 38 -3.40 6.53 4.25
N ASP A 39 -2.12 6.57 3.88
CA ASP A 39 -1.00 6.96 4.74
C ASP A 39 -0.81 6.07 6.01
N GLN A 40 -1.30 4.84 6.03
CA GLN A 40 -1.11 3.94 7.16
C GLN A 40 0.26 3.25 7.10
N ASN A 41 1.12 3.58 8.04
CA ASN A 41 2.38 2.86 8.27
C ASN A 41 2.13 1.52 9.02
N ASP A 42 3.18 0.93 9.55
CA ASP A 42 3.14 -0.33 10.28
C ASP A 42 2.53 -0.22 11.70
N TRP A 43 2.01 0.94 12.10
CA TRP A 43 1.34 1.16 13.38
C TRP A 43 -0.05 0.54 13.41
N ILE A 44 -0.08 -0.77 13.33
CA ILE A 44 -1.23 -1.65 13.58
C ILE A 44 -0.76 -2.83 14.43
N GLY A 45 -1.62 -3.39 15.27
CA GLY A 45 -1.22 -4.40 16.26
C GLY A 45 -0.52 -5.61 15.64
N CYS A 46 -1.03 -6.14 14.52
CA CYS A 46 -0.44 -7.32 13.87
C CYS A 46 0.94 -7.08 13.24
N LEU A 47 1.35 -5.84 12.97
CA LEU A 47 2.70 -5.48 12.47
C LEU A 47 3.63 -5.01 13.60
N GLY A 48 3.09 -4.50 14.71
CA GLY A 48 3.85 -4.15 15.90
C GLY A 48 4.70 -2.89 15.79
N GLY A 49 4.39 -1.98 14.86
CA GLY A 49 5.16 -0.75 14.66
C GLY A 49 5.10 0.23 15.84
N HIS A 50 3.97 0.29 16.54
CA HIS A 50 3.87 1.03 17.81
C HIS A 50 3.21 0.17 18.89
N PRO A 51 3.83 0.03 20.09
CA PRO A 51 3.37 -0.92 21.10
C PRO A 51 1.99 -0.60 21.70
N GLN A 52 1.55 0.64 21.61
CA GLN A 52 0.31 1.10 22.22
C GLN A 52 -0.86 1.22 21.24
N VAL A 53 -0.64 1.09 19.93
CA VAL A 53 -1.73 1.21 18.94
C VAL A 53 -2.80 0.13 19.13
N LYS A 54 -4.07 0.50 18.98
CA LYS A 54 -5.22 -0.38 19.19
C LYS A 54 -5.99 -0.58 17.90
N THR A 55 -5.84 -1.77 17.28
CA THR A 55 -6.48 -2.14 16.02
C THR A 55 -7.10 -3.55 16.10
N PRO A 56 -8.05 -3.78 17.05
CA PRO A 56 -8.56 -5.11 17.33
C PRO A 56 -9.27 -5.78 16.14
N ASN A 57 -9.88 -5.00 15.23
CA ASN A 57 -10.60 -5.54 14.08
C ASN A 57 -9.65 -5.97 12.97
N ILE A 58 -8.62 -5.17 12.67
CA ILE A 58 -7.54 -5.53 11.74
C ILE A 58 -6.78 -6.73 12.29
N ASP A 59 -6.51 -6.78 13.59
CA ASP A 59 -5.82 -7.90 14.24
C ASP A 59 -6.66 -9.18 14.20
N LYS A 60 -8.00 -9.07 14.33
CA LYS A 60 -8.93 -10.21 14.15
C LYS A 60 -8.91 -10.73 12.70
N LEU A 61 -8.87 -9.84 11.70
CA LEU A 61 -8.72 -10.20 10.30
C LEU A 61 -7.37 -10.89 10.05
N ALA A 62 -6.28 -10.33 10.58
CA ALA A 62 -4.93 -10.85 10.48
C ALA A 62 -4.79 -12.28 11.01
N LYS A 63 -5.49 -12.61 12.10
CA LYS A 63 -5.52 -13.98 12.68
C LYS A 63 -6.24 -15.00 11.80
N LYS A 64 -7.12 -14.55 10.91
CA LYS A 64 -7.90 -15.42 9.99
C LYS A 64 -7.24 -15.56 8.61
N GLY A 65 -6.16 -14.82 8.33
CA GLY A 65 -5.52 -14.78 7.02
C GLY A 65 -4.00 -14.75 7.05
N THR A 66 -3.39 -14.51 5.90
CA THR A 66 -1.95 -14.32 5.77
C THR A 66 -1.60 -12.83 5.92
N VAL A 67 -0.73 -12.52 6.88
CA VAL A 67 -0.15 -11.19 7.11
C VAL A 67 1.25 -11.14 6.51
N PHE A 68 1.49 -10.15 5.66
CA PHE A 68 2.84 -9.88 5.13
C PHE A 68 3.55 -8.86 6.01
N LEU A 69 4.57 -9.31 6.75
CA LEU A 69 5.31 -8.48 7.70
C LEU A 69 6.29 -7.53 7.03
N ASN A 70 6.57 -7.77 5.76
CA ASN A 70 7.61 -7.10 4.98
C ASN A 70 7.04 -6.72 3.59
N ALA A 71 5.89 -6.03 3.59
CA ALA A 71 5.24 -5.54 2.38
C ALA A 71 5.60 -4.07 2.12
N HIS A 72 5.91 -3.73 0.86
CA HIS A 72 6.38 -2.40 0.48
C HIS A 72 5.60 -1.82 -0.69
N CYS A 73 5.39 -0.50 -0.66
CA CYS A 73 4.83 0.24 -1.78
C CYS A 73 5.87 0.43 -2.90
N GLN A 74 5.40 0.68 -4.13
CA GLN A 74 6.28 0.96 -5.26
C GLN A 74 6.75 2.41 -5.31
N SER A 75 6.07 3.30 -4.58
CA SER A 75 6.48 4.68 -4.37
C SER A 75 5.86 5.22 -3.08
N PRO A 76 6.60 5.95 -2.24
CA PRO A 76 6.08 6.55 -1.01
C PRO A 76 5.29 7.83 -1.30
N LEU A 77 4.33 7.76 -2.22
CA LEU A 77 3.46 8.85 -2.62
C LEU A 77 2.17 8.31 -3.27
N CYS A 78 1.02 8.85 -2.88
CA CYS A 78 -0.29 8.30 -3.20
C CYS A 78 -0.52 8.03 -4.70
N ASN A 79 -0.35 9.02 -5.60
CA ASN A 79 -0.66 8.82 -7.02
C ASN A 79 0.23 7.76 -7.69
N PRO A 80 1.57 7.82 -7.60
CA PRO A 80 2.42 6.81 -8.23
C PRO A 80 2.25 5.42 -7.61
N SER A 81 2.08 5.30 -6.29
CA SER A 81 1.81 4.01 -5.65
C SER A 81 0.50 3.40 -6.15
N ARG A 82 -0.60 4.16 -6.07
CA ARG A 82 -1.93 3.69 -6.49
C ARG A 82 -2.01 3.44 -8.00
N THR A 83 -1.36 4.26 -8.82
CA THR A 83 -1.21 4.01 -10.26
C THR A 83 -0.49 2.68 -10.49
N SER A 84 0.61 2.44 -9.79
CA SER A 84 1.42 1.23 -9.94
C SER A 84 0.61 -0.03 -9.62
N LEU A 85 0.03 -0.11 -8.43
CA LEU A 85 -0.73 -1.31 -8.03
C LEU A 85 -1.99 -1.55 -8.86
N MET A 86 -2.66 -0.47 -9.34
CA MET A 86 -3.88 -0.60 -10.14
C MET A 86 -3.60 -0.94 -11.61
N THR A 87 -2.43 -0.60 -12.14
CA THR A 87 -2.03 -0.91 -13.52
C THR A 87 -1.11 -2.14 -13.61
N GLY A 88 -0.54 -2.58 -12.48
CA GLY A 88 0.46 -3.63 -12.44
C GLY A 88 1.84 -3.23 -12.98
N LEU A 89 2.09 -1.92 -13.18
CA LEU A 89 3.33 -1.39 -13.75
C LEU A 89 4.06 -0.50 -12.74
N ARG A 90 5.38 -0.59 -12.69
CA ARG A 90 6.22 0.25 -11.82
C ARG A 90 6.18 1.72 -12.21
N PRO A 91 6.40 2.65 -11.29
CA PRO A 91 6.59 4.06 -11.63
C PRO A 91 7.75 4.27 -12.62
N THR A 92 8.80 3.47 -12.55
CA THR A 92 9.92 3.48 -13.50
C THR A 92 9.52 3.05 -14.91
N THR A 93 8.46 2.28 -15.06
CA THR A 93 7.89 1.86 -16.35
C THR A 93 6.86 2.86 -16.86
N THR A 94 6.06 3.45 -15.97
CA THR A 94 5.02 4.40 -16.38
C THR A 94 5.54 5.82 -16.55
N GLY A 95 6.56 6.23 -15.76
CA GLY A 95 7.04 7.61 -15.64
C GLY A 95 6.12 8.49 -14.78
N VAL A 96 5.15 7.90 -14.05
CA VAL A 96 4.26 8.62 -13.14
C VAL A 96 4.90 8.65 -11.76
N TYR A 97 5.45 9.81 -11.37
CA TYR A 97 6.16 9.98 -10.09
C TYR A 97 5.51 10.99 -9.15
N GLY A 98 4.78 11.98 -9.67
CA GLY A 98 4.14 13.03 -8.87
C GLY A 98 2.66 12.77 -8.57
N LEU A 99 2.03 13.70 -7.84
CA LEU A 99 0.59 13.66 -7.58
C LEU A 99 -0.27 13.92 -8.83
N ALA A 100 0.33 14.46 -9.88
CA ALA A 100 -0.22 14.59 -11.22
C ALA A 100 0.85 14.15 -12.25
N PRO A 101 0.42 13.73 -13.46
CA PRO A 101 -0.95 13.65 -13.96
C PRO A 101 -1.68 12.36 -13.54
N TRP A 102 -2.98 12.31 -13.77
CA TRP A 102 -3.74 11.08 -13.85
C TRP A 102 -3.24 10.23 -15.03
N PHE A 103 -2.91 8.96 -14.80
CA PHE A 103 -2.28 8.13 -15.83
C PHE A 103 -3.14 8.01 -17.11
N ARG A 104 -4.48 8.09 -17.00
CA ARG A 104 -5.39 8.10 -18.18
C ARG A 104 -5.20 9.32 -19.09
N LYS A 105 -4.59 10.41 -18.57
CA LYS A 105 -4.25 11.60 -19.38
C LYS A 105 -2.88 11.48 -20.06
N VAL A 106 -2.14 10.40 -19.79
CA VAL A 106 -0.87 10.10 -20.48
C VAL A 106 -1.15 9.23 -21.69
N PRO A 107 -0.84 9.70 -22.93
CA PRO A 107 -1.21 8.98 -24.16
C PRO A 107 -0.80 7.52 -24.21
N SER A 108 0.39 7.17 -23.74
CA SER A 108 0.90 5.79 -23.71
C SER A 108 0.26 4.91 -22.63
N LEU A 109 -0.46 5.50 -21.65
CA LEU A 109 -1.01 4.77 -20.50
C LEU A 109 -2.54 4.77 -20.50
N LYS A 110 -3.19 5.62 -21.30
CA LYS A 110 -4.64 5.85 -21.24
C LYS A 110 -5.50 4.60 -21.45
N ASN A 111 -5.00 3.62 -22.17
CA ASN A 111 -5.72 2.40 -22.50
C ASN A 111 -5.32 1.19 -21.64
N LEU A 112 -4.46 1.35 -20.65
CA LEU A 112 -4.06 0.26 -19.76
C LEU A 112 -5.28 -0.38 -19.10
N VAL A 113 -5.27 -1.70 -19.03
CA VAL A 113 -6.24 -2.46 -18.23
C VAL A 113 -5.86 -2.32 -16.77
N THR A 114 -6.77 -1.80 -15.97
CA THR A 114 -6.59 -1.67 -14.51
C THR A 114 -7.22 -2.85 -13.79
N LEU A 115 -6.81 -3.08 -12.54
CA LEU A 115 -7.36 -4.13 -11.70
C LEU A 115 -8.90 -4.14 -11.71
N PRO A 116 -9.63 -3.04 -11.39
CA PRO A 116 -11.09 -3.07 -11.41
C PRO A 116 -11.67 -3.29 -12.82
N LYS A 117 -11.05 -2.75 -13.88
CA LYS A 117 -11.49 -3.01 -15.25
C LYS A 117 -11.29 -4.45 -15.69
N HIS A 118 -10.22 -5.08 -15.24
CA HIS A 118 -9.98 -6.50 -15.51
C HIS A 118 -11.04 -7.38 -14.84
N PHE A 119 -11.36 -7.12 -13.58
CA PHE A 119 -12.42 -7.82 -12.87
C PHE A 119 -13.78 -7.61 -13.56
N LYS A 120 -14.12 -6.36 -13.92
CA LYS A 120 -15.34 -6.05 -14.68
C LYS A 120 -15.42 -6.84 -15.99
N ALA A 121 -14.35 -6.86 -16.78
CA ALA A 121 -14.30 -7.60 -18.05
C ALA A 121 -14.48 -9.12 -17.87
N ASN A 122 -14.23 -9.64 -16.65
CA ASN A 122 -14.39 -11.05 -16.30
C ASN A 122 -15.68 -11.35 -15.50
N GLY A 123 -16.67 -10.46 -15.57
CA GLY A 123 -18.02 -10.69 -15.08
C GLY A 123 -18.30 -10.26 -13.64
N TYR A 124 -17.36 -9.54 -12.99
CA TYR A 124 -17.58 -8.96 -11.68
C TYR A 124 -18.37 -7.66 -11.75
N THR A 125 -19.30 -7.47 -10.81
CA THR A 125 -19.88 -6.15 -10.54
C THR A 125 -18.89 -5.34 -9.72
N THR A 126 -18.40 -4.21 -10.24
CA THR A 126 -17.34 -3.43 -9.59
C THR A 126 -17.90 -2.18 -8.92
N MET A 127 -17.65 -2.05 -7.64
CA MET A 127 -18.18 -0.97 -6.79
C MET A 127 -17.06 -0.30 -6.01
N SER A 128 -17.12 1.02 -5.81
CA SER A 128 -16.08 1.74 -5.06
C SER A 128 -16.62 2.92 -4.27
N ALA A 129 -16.09 3.10 -3.05
CA ALA A 129 -16.24 4.33 -2.26
C ALA A 129 -14.90 4.77 -1.69
N GLY A 130 -14.77 6.05 -1.39
CA GLY A 130 -13.57 6.62 -0.78
C GLY A 130 -12.39 6.82 -1.73
N LYS A 131 -11.16 6.68 -1.20
CA LYS A 131 -9.90 6.94 -1.91
C LYS A 131 -9.26 5.63 -2.39
N ILE A 132 -9.60 5.20 -3.60
CA ILE A 132 -8.93 4.06 -4.27
C ILE A 132 -7.82 4.58 -5.19
N TYR A 133 -8.08 5.60 -5.97
CA TYR A 133 -7.08 6.39 -6.70
C TYR A 133 -6.79 7.71 -5.96
N HIS A 134 -5.75 8.42 -6.36
CA HIS A 134 -5.43 9.72 -5.77
C HIS A 134 -6.47 10.80 -6.11
N GLY A 135 -6.85 11.60 -5.13
CA GLY A 135 -7.81 12.70 -5.31
C GLY A 135 -9.16 12.18 -5.83
N ARG A 136 -9.62 12.73 -6.95
CA ARG A 136 -10.86 12.32 -7.61
C ARG A 136 -10.63 11.44 -8.86
N TYR A 137 -9.40 10.99 -9.09
CA TYR A 137 -9.08 10.11 -10.22
C TYR A 137 -9.89 8.81 -10.14
N GLY A 138 -10.29 8.30 -11.29
CA GLY A 138 -11.13 7.10 -11.40
C GLY A 138 -12.63 7.33 -11.13
N ARG A 139 -13.02 8.52 -10.63
CA ARG A 139 -14.41 8.89 -10.36
C ARG A 139 -15.01 9.73 -11.48
N GLU A 140 -14.31 10.77 -11.92
CA GLU A 140 -14.78 11.72 -12.93
C GLU A 140 -14.35 11.30 -14.34
N ASP A 141 -13.14 10.82 -14.44
CA ASP A 141 -12.52 10.44 -15.72
C ASP A 141 -12.34 8.91 -15.79
N GLY A 142 -13.02 8.22 -16.69
CA GLY A 142 -12.61 6.89 -17.11
C GLY A 142 -13.41 5.71 -16.60
N LYS A 143 -14.46 5.90 -15.81
CA LYS A 143 -15.40 4.83 -15.39
C LYS A 143 -14.67 3.54 -14.95
N GLU A 144 -13.78 3.67 -13.98
CA GLU A 144 -13.01 2.53 -13.48
C GLU A 144 -13.90 1.47 -12.81
N PHE A 145 -15.05 1.89 -12.26
CA PHE A 145 -16.01 1.05 -11.56
C PHE A 145 -17.42 1.23 -12.14
N ASP A 146 -18.30 0.23 -11.95
CA ASP A 146 -19.71 0.30 -12.35
C ASP A 146 -20.50 1.25 -11.45
N GLU A 147 -20.22 1.20 -10.14
CA GLU A 147 -20.92 1.99 -9.15
C GLU A 147 -19.94 2.74 -8.23
N LEU A 148 -20.29 4.00 -7.93
CA LEU A 148 -19.49 4.87 -7.08
C LEU A 148 -20.31 5.38 -5.88
N GLY A 149 -19.84 5.07 -4.68
CA GLY A 149 -20.33 5.60 -3.41
C GLY A 149 -19.72 6.95 -3.06
N PRO A 150 -19.75 7.37 -1.79
CA PRO A 150 -19.16 8.62 -1.32
C PRO A 150 -17.68 8.77 -1.70
N ALA A 151 -17.26 9.97 -2.05
CA ALA A 151 -15.83 10.28 -2.20
C ALA A 151 -15.15 10.36 -0.83
N ALA A 152 -13.83 10.16 -0.80
CA ALA A 152 -13.04 10.41 0.40
C ALA A 152 -13.13 11.90 0.81
N SER A 153 -13.18 12.13 2.11
CA SER A 153 -13.29 13.48 2.67
C SER A 153 -12.55 13.55 4.01
N ALA A 154 -11.77 14.60 4.18
CA ALA A 154 -11.15 14.95 5.46
C ALA A 154 -12.12 15.61 6.45
N ALA A 155 -13.29 16.05 5.98
CA ALA A 155 -14.29 16.72 6.82
C ALA A 155 -14.80 15.83 7.97
N PRO A 156 -15.27 16.43 9.08
CA PRO A 156 -15.38 17.88 9.29
C PRO A 156 -14.05 18.55 9.65
N PHE A 157 -13.99 19.86 9.54
CA PHE A 157 -12.85 20.69 9.93
C PHE A 157 -13.23 21.57 11.13
N PRO A 158 -12.28 21.87 12.03
CA PRO A 158 -12.50 22.88 13.07
C PRO A 158 -12.65 24.29 12.44
N GLU A 159 -13.30 25.20 13.15
CA GLU A 159 -13.46 26.59 12.71
C GLU A 159 -12.10 27.27 12.53
N ASN A 160 -11.21 27.07 13.49
CA ASN A 160 -9.82 27.53 13.44
C ASN A 160 -8.88 26.34 13.45
N ARG A 161 -7.69 26.50 12.88
CA ARG A 161 -6.65 25.48 12.94
C ARG A 161 -6.32 25.12 14.38
N LEU A 162 -6.08 23.83 14.63
CA LEU A 162 -5.67 23.33 15.94
C LEU A 162 -4.18 23.58 16.18
N VAL A 163 -3.36 23.42 15.14
CA VAL A 163 -1.92 23.67 15.18
C VAL A 163 -1.60 24.98 14.48
N ASP A 164 -1.29 26.01 15.27
CA ASP A 164 -1.00 27.33 14.75
C ASP A 164 0.35 27.38 14.02
N ARG A 165 0.36 28.06 12.89
CA ARG A 165 1.56 28.46 12.13
C ARG A 165 2.47 27.29 11.73
N THR A 166 1.90 26.21 11.20
CA THR A 166 2.73 25.24 10.48
C THR A 166 3.47 25.94 9.33
N PRO A 167 4.71 25.57 9.05
CA PRO A 167 5.61 26.38 8.22
C PRO A 167 5.05 26.80 6.85
N GLN A 168 4.36 25.93 6.13
CA GLN A 168 3.75 26.28 4.84
C GLN A 168 2.26 26.64 4.95
N ASN A 169 1.73 26.67 6.17
CA ASN A 169 0.32 26.95 6.44
C ASN A 169 -0.65 26.15 5.54
N HIS A 170 -0.27 24.93 5.19
CA HIS A 170 -1.09 24.07 4.33
C HIS A 170 -2.30 23.54 5.12
N LYS A 171 -3.51 23.80 4.63
CA LYS A 171 -4.77 23.51 5.34
C LYS A 171 -4.95 22.05 5.79
N LEU A 172 -4.31 21.09 5.13
CA LEU A 172 -4.40 19.69 5.51
C LEU A 172 -3.34 19.26 6.54
N VAL A 173 -2.31 20.08 6.80
CA VAL A 173 -1.30 19.77 7.82
C VAL A 173 -1.78 20.32 9.15
N ASP A 174 -2.64 19.55 9.81
CA ASP A 174 -3.26 19.86 11.07
C ASP A 174 -3.65 18.56 11.80
N TRP A 175 -3.73 18.57 13.14
CA TRP A 175 -4.04 17.39 13.94
C TRP A 175 -4.58 17.76 15.31
N GLY A 176 -5.29 16.81 15.93
CA GLY A 176 -5.83 16.99 17.26
C GLY A 176 -7.32 16.68 17.37
N TYR A 177 -7.85 17.02 18.51
CA TYR A 177 -9.27 16.90 18.85
C TYR A 177 -10.00 18.23 18.65
N PHE A 178 -11.20 18.17 18.13
CA PHE A 178 -12.21 19.24 18.21
C PHE A 178 -13.61 18.60 18.31
N PRO A 179 -14.61 19.31 18.86
CA PRO A 179 -15.97 18.77 19.01
C PRO A 179 -16.62 18.45 17.66
N HIS A 180 -16.80 17.15 17.38
CA HIS A 180 -17.58 16.63 16.25
C HIS A 180 -17.99 15.18 16.54
N GLN A 181 -18.79 14.57 15.67
CA GLN A 181 -19.27 13.21 15.81
C GLN A 181 -18.66 12.30 14.73
N ASP A 182 -18.43 11.03 15.07
CA ASP A 182 -17.91 10.04 14.12
C ASP A 182 -18.75 9.97 12.84
N LYS A 183 -20.08 10.07 12.94
CA LYS A 183 -21.00 10.02 11.78
C LYS A 183 -20.80 11.15 10.77
N GLU A 184 -20.14 12.23 11.16
CA GLU A 184 -19.83 13.36 10.29
C GLU A 184 -18.60 13.08 9.41
N LYS A 185 -17.72 12.14 9.85
CA LYS A 185 -16.48 11.79 9.16
C LYS A 185 -16.73 11.11 7.80
N GLY A 186 -15.87 11.41 6.84
CA GLY A 186 -15.89 10.78 5.52
C GLY A 186 -15.82 9.27 5.59
N ASP A 187 -14.93 8.74 6.42
CA ASP A 187 -14.69 7.30 6.55
C ASP A 187 -15.89 6.54 7.16
N TYR A 188 -16.63 7.18 8.06
CA TYR A 188 -17.90 6.64 8.55
C TYR A 188 -18.94 6.49 7.42
N LYS A 189 -19.03 7.48 6.53
CA LYS A 189 -19.94 7.46 5.38
C LYS A 189 -19.53 6.40 4.35
N ILE A 190 -18.21 6.20 4.15
CA ILE A 190 -17.66 5.14 3.29
C ILE A 190 -18.03 3.77 3.85
N ALA A 191 -17.82 3.55 5.15
CA ALA A 191 -18.21 2.29 5.81
C ALA A 191 -19.71 2.02 5.70
N ASN A 192 -20.56 3.03 5.96
CA ASN A 192 -22.02 2.89 5.84
C ASN A 192 -22.44 2.49 4.44
N TRP A 193 -21.87 3.10 3.41
CA TRP A 193 -22.17 2.74 2.04
C TRP A 193 -21.76 1.29 1.72
N GLY A 194 -20.56 0.88 2.15
CA GLY A 194 -20.10 -0.51 2.02
C GLY A 194 -21.05 -1.50 2.72
N ILE A 195 -21.48 -1.17 3.93
CA ILE A 195 -22.46 -1.96 4.71
C ILE A 195 -23.81 -2.04 3.98
N GLU A 196 -24.30 -0.93 3.43
CA GLU A 196 -25.53 -0.90 2.64
C GLU A 196 -25.42 -1.85 1.44
N LYS A 197 -24.28 -1.80 0.69
CA LYS A 197 -24.08 -2.70 -0.44
C LYS A 197 -24.07 -4.18 -0.02
N LEU A 198 -23.38 -4.53 1.05
CA LEU A 198 -23.36 -5.90 1.55
C LEU A 198 -24.74 -6.36 2.02
N ASN A 199 -25.51 -5.49 2.66
CA ASN A 199 -26.87 -5.80 3.14
C ASN A 199 -27.89 -6.00 2.00
N THR A 200 -27.70 -5.33 0.86
CA THR A 200 -28.57 -5.48 -0.34
C THR A 200 -28.26 -6.72 -1.16
N LYS A 201 -27.28 -7.54 -0.72
CA LYS A 201 -26.79 -8.74 -1.42
C LYS A 201 -26.49 -8.44 -2.88
N PRO A 202 -25.34 -7.80 -3.15
CA PRO A 202 -24.97 -7.42 -4.52
C PRO A 202 -24.90 -8.65 -5.42
N LYS A 203 -25.14 -8.45 -6.73
CA LYS A 203 -24.98 -9.52 -7.71
C LYS A 203 -23.55 -10.08 -7.64
N GLU A 204 -23.41 -11.36 -7.41
CA GLU A 204 -22.13 -12.05 -7.36
C GLU A 204 -21.69 -12.54 -8.74
N PRO A 205 -20.37 -12.62 -8.99
CA PRO A 205 -19.31 -12.13 -8.12
C PRO A 205 -19.20 -10.60 -8.12
N PHE A 206 -18.79 -10.01 -7.01
CA PHE A 206 -18.55 -8.57 -6.90
C PHE A 206 -17.10 -8.24 -6.53
N PHE A 207 -16.65 -7.04 -6.91
CA PHE A 207 -15.41 -6.40 -6.48
C PHE A 207 -15.78 -5.09 -5.78
N LEU A 208 -15.79 -5.09 -4.43
CA LEU A 208 -16.12 -3.94 -3.60
C LEU A 208 -14.84 -3.31 -3.04
N ALA A 209 -14.51 -2.10 -3.51
CA ALA A 209 -13.34 -1.35 -3.07
C ALA A 209 -13.74 -0.21 -2.12
N LEU A 210 -13.22 -0.24 -0.89
CA LEU A 210 -13.45 0.77 0.13
C LEU A 210 -12.13 1.42 0.52
N GLY A 211 -11.96 2.71 0.23
CA GLY A 211 -10.74 3.47 0.51
C GLY A 211 -10.94 4.49 1.62
N PHE A 212 -10.45 4.16 2.82
CA PHE A 212 -10.50 5.04 3.99
C PHE A 212 -9.44 6.14 3.88
N PHE A 213 -9.79 7.37 4.30
CA PHE A 213 -8.93 8.53 4.17
C PHE A 213 -7.93 8.66 5.33
N LEU A 214 -8.39 8.41 6.56
CA LEU A 214 -7.51 8.46 7.73
C LEU A 214 -6.60 7.21 7.78
N PRO A 215 -5.41 7.33 8.39
CA PRO A 215 -4.84 8.48 9.13
C PRO A 215 -4.15 9.56 8.30
N HIS A 216 -4.37 9.65 6.97
CA HIS A 216 -3.89 10.78 6.18
C HIS A 216 -4.28 12.12 6.84
N VAL A 217 -3.36 13.08 6.84
CA VAL A 217 -3.62 14.43 7.37
C VAL A 217 -4.82 15.11 6.69
N PRO A 218 -5.62 15.90 7.44
CA PRO A 218 -5.49 16.24 8.86
C PRO A 218 -5.90 15.07 9.76
N CYS A 219 -5.11 14.83 10.80
CA CYS A 219 -5.36 13.74 11.74
C CYS A 219 -6.35 14.20 12.84
N PHE A 220 -7.62 14.27 12.49
CA PHE A 220 -8.69 14.63 13.42
C PHE A 220 -9.52 13.40 13.82
N ALA A 221 -9.69 13.18 15.12
CA ALA A 221 -10.58 12.17 15.66
C ALA A 221 -11.44 12.73 16.78
N THR A 222 -12.53 12.03 17.15
CA THR A 222 -13.38 12.42 18.28
C THR A 222 -12.73 12.03 19.61
N GLN A 223 -13.17 12.64 20.70
CA GLN A 223 -12.59 12.46 22.04
C GLN A 223 -12.44 10.99 22.44
N LYS A 224 -13.44 10.17 22.18
CA LYS A 224 -13.40 8.73 22.55
C LYS A 224 -12.21 7.96 21.98
N TRP A 225 -11.66 8.40 20.83
CA TRP A 225 -10.48 7.77 20.21
C TRP A 225 -9.19 8.28 20.84
N PHE A 226 -9.16 9.57 21.25
CA PHE A 226 -8.07 10.13 22.05
C PHE A 226 -8.00 9.55 23.45
N ASP A 227 -9.15 9.20 24.05
CA ASP A 227 -9.21 8.55 25.38
C ASP A 227 -8.54 7.18 25.43
N LEU A 228 -8.36 6.53 24.26
CA LEU A 228 -7.57 5.31 24.14
C LEU A 228 -6.06 5.54 24.38
N TYR A 229 -5.61 6.78 24.28
CA TYR A 229 -4.20 7.20 24.31
C TYR A 229 -4.03 8.40 25.27
N PRO A 230 -4.10 8.17 26.61
CA PRO A 230 -3.89 9.23 27.60
C PRO A 230 -2.52 9.89 27.42
N GLU A 231 -2.47 11.22 27.61
CA GLU A 231 -1.27 12.01 27.34
C GLU A 231 -0.09 11.60 28.24
N ASN A 232 -0.38 11.30 29.50
CA ASN A 232 0.62 10.89 30.49
C ASN A 232 1.12 9.44 30.32
N GLU A 233 0.49 8.65 29.47
CA GLU A 233 0.86 7.23 29.27
C GLU A 233 1.36 6.94 27.85
N THR A 234 1.06 7.84 26.91
CA THR A 234 1.39 7.64 25.49
C THR A 234 2.86 8.00 25.22
N GLN A 235 3.53 7.13 24.50
CA GLN A 235 4.92 7.30 24.08
C GLN A 235 4.99 7.83 22.66
N THR A 236 5.97 8.69 22.38
CA THR A 236 6.38 9.05 21.03
C THR A 236 7.26 7.96 20.42
N PRO A 237 7.43 7.93 19.08
CA PRO A 237 8.36 6.99 18.45
C PRO A 237 9.77 7.04 19.04
N GLN A 238 10.43 5.91 18.98
CA GLN A 238 11.83 5.82 19.40
C GLN A 238 12.73 6.43 18.32
N ILE A 239 13.54 7.41 18.69
CA ILE A 239 14.51 8.08 17.82
C ILE A 239 15.87 8.16 18.49
N ILE A 240 16.90 8.39 17.68
CA ILE A 240 18.24 8.79 18.16
C ILE A 240 18.54 10.23 17.73
N ALA A 241 19.36 10.91 18.51
CA ALA A 241 19.82 12.26 18.13
C ALA A 241 20.73 12.18 16.90
N ASN A 242 20.57 13.14 15.98
CA ASN A 242 21.40 13.26 14.77
C ASN A 242 21.35 12.01 13.87
N ASP A 243 20.25 11.31 13.82
CA ASP A 243 20.01 10.10 13.02
C ASP A 243 20.41 10.24 11.54
N ARG A 244 20.41 11.46 11.01
CA ARG A 244 20.73 11.72 9.61
C ARG A 244 22.17 12.17 9.32
N ASN A 245 23.05 12.12 10.30
CA ASN A 245 24.45 12.55 10.11
C ASN A 245 25.23 11.65 9.16
N ASP A 246 24.86 10.38 9.05
CA ASP A 246 25.49 9.41 8.15
C ASP A 246 24.71 9.17 6.84
N THR A 247 23.59 9.88 6.64
CA THR A 247 22.83 9.80 5.40
C THR A 247 23.34 10.80 4.37
N PRO A 248 23.31 10.47 3.06
CA PRO A 248 23.66 11.40 2.01
C PRO A 248 22.76 12.65 2.02
N ARG A 249 23.33 13.81 1.70
CA ARG A 249 22.54 15.04 1.52
C ARG A 249 21.36 14.86 0.55
N PHE A 250 21.52 13.99 -0.46
CA PHE A 250 20.48 13.73 -1.45
C PHE A 250 19.18 13.21 -0.82
N SER A 251 19.26 12.48 0.27
CA SER A 251 18.10 11.99 1.02
C SER A 251 17.15 13.12 1.45
N TRP A 252 17.68 14.33 1.73
CA TRP A 252 16.88 15.50 2.09
C TRP A 252 16.12 16.09 0.92
N TYR A 253 16.62 15.93 -0.31
CA TYR A 253 15.99 16.49 -1.49
C TYR A 253 14.67 15.78 -1.84
N LEU A 254 14.49 14.51 -1.46
CA LEU A 254 13.25 13.76 -1.72
C LEU A 254 12.02 14.39 -1.05
N HIS A 255 12.24 15.14 0.03
CA HIS A 255 11.19 15.85 0.77
C HIS A 255 11.57 17.30 1.07
N TRP A 256 12.19 18.00 0.09
CA TRP A 256 12.85 19.29 0.29
C TRP A 256 11.93 20.40 0.82
N LYS A 257 10.83 20.64 0.14
CA LYS A 257 9.85 21.68 0.50
C LYS A 257 8.44 21.10 0.57
N LEU A 258 8.26 20.11 1.44
CA LEU A 258 6.95 19.53 1.68
C LEU A 258 6.20 20.33 2.74
N PRO A 259 4.85 20.30 2.72
CA PRO A 259 4.05 20.95 3.74
C PRO A 259 4.11 20.26 5.10
N GLU A 260 4.48 18.98 5.14
CA GLU A 260 4.63 18.19 6.36
C GLU A 260 5.78 18.75 7.22
N VAL A 261 5.53 18.89 8.51
CA VAL A 261 6.48 19.53 9.44
C VAL A 261 7.64 18.59 9.78
N ARG A 262 8.76 19.16 10.18
CA ARG A 262 9.91 18.39 10.69
C ARG A 262 9.80 18.16 12.18
N LEU A 263 10.52 17.15 12.68
CA LEU A 263 10.57 16.84 14.12
C LEU A 263 10.97 18.07 14.96
N LYS A 264 11.92 18.87 14.49
CA LYS A 264 12.36 20.09 15.19
C LYS A 264 11.20 21.07 15.43
N PHE A 265 10.27 21.21 14.47
CA PHE A 265 9.07 22.02 14.64
C PHE A 265 8.17 21.42 15.74
N LEU A 266 7.93 20.11 15.70
CA LEU A 266 7.09 19.42 16.69
C LEU A 266 7.64 19.56 18.11
N GLN A 267 8.95 19.40 18.27
CA GLN A 267 9.63 19.57 19.56
C GLN A 267 9.56 21.02 20.05
N LYS A 268 9.83 22.01 19.18
CA LYS A 268 9.77 23.43 19.52
C LYS A 268 8.36 23.88 19.92
N LYS A 269 7.34 23.26 19.35
CA LYS A 269 5.92 23.59 19.62
C LYS A 269 5.28 22.69 20.68
N ASN A 270 5.98 21.69 21.21
CA ASN A 270 5.44 20.65 22.09
C ASN A 270 4.27 19.87 21.46
N GLU A 271 4.32 19.67 20.14
CA GLU A 271 3.24 19.04 19.36
C GLU A 271 3.52 17.57 18.99
N TRP A 272 4.69 17.05 19.30
CA TRP A 272 5.06 15.71 18.86
C TRP A 272 4.19 14.61 19.47
N LEU A 273 3.96 14.68 20.77
CA LEU A 273 3.05 13.75 21.44
C LEU A 273 1.61 13.89 20.94
N ASN A 274 1.15 15.12 20.71
CA ASN A 274 -0.19 15.38 20.18
C ASN A 274 -0.36 14.81 18.76
N LEU A 275 0.60 14.98 17.87
CA LEU A 275 0.59 14.35 16.54
C LEU A 275 0.58 12.81 16.65
N THR A 276 1.42 12.23 17.51
CA THR A 276 1.49 10.78 17.75
C THR A 276 0.12 10.24 18.19
N ARG A 277 -0.49 10.86 19.19
CA ARG A 277 -1.83 10.50 19.69
C ARG A 277 -2.89 10.64 18.61
N SER A 278 -2.83 11.72 17.84
CA SER A 278 -3.78 12.00 16.77
C SER A 278 -3.74 10.94 15.67
N TYR A 279 -2.54 10.52 15.28
CA TYR A 279 -2.35 9.46 14.29
C TYR A 279 -2.91 8.12 14.80
N MET A 280 -2.58 7.72 16.03
CA MET A 280 -3.10 6.50 16.63
C MET A 280 -4.62 6.54 16.82
N ALA A 281 -5.18 7.68 17.24
CA ALA A 281 -6.63 7.87 17.38
C ALA A 281 -7.35 7.73 16.04
N CYS A 282 -6.79 8.29 14.97
CA CYS A 282 -7.30 8.12 13.60
C CYS A 282 -7.19 6.68 13.11
N THR A 283 -6.08 5.99 13.38
CA THR A 283 -5.89 4.57 13.07
C THR A 283 -6.94 3.70 13.77
N SER A 284 -7.18 3.91 15.07
CA SER A 284 -8.22 3.17 15.82
C SER A 284 -9.63 3.47 15.34
N PHE A 285 -9.90 4.71 14.94
CA PHE A 285 -11.19 5.05 14.32
C PHE A 285 -11.40 4.31 13.01
N VAL A 286 -10.40 4.24 12.14
CA VAL A 286 -10.48 3.51 10.87
C VAL A 286 -10.60 2.00 11.11
N ASP A 287 -9.84 1.44 12.05
CA ASP A 287 -9.97 0.06 12.48
C ASP A 287 -11.42 -0.29 12.85
N HIS A 288 -12.06 0.60 13.62
CA HIS A 288 -13.47 0.42 13.97
C HIS A 288 -14.41 0.47 12.75
N GLN A 289 -14.16 1.38 11.78
CA GLN A 289 -14.97 1.42 10.56
C GLN A 289 -14.80 0.14 9.72
N ILE A 290 -13.58 -0.36 9.62
CA ILE A 290 -13.28 -1.65 8.97
C ILE A 290 -14.01 -2.78 9.69
N GLY A 291 -13.98 -2.81 11.02
CA GLY A 291 -14.71 -3.80 11.83
C GLY A 291 -16.19 -3.83 11.49
N ARG A 292 -16.86 -2.67 11.40
CA ARG A 292 -18.27 -2.56 11.02
C ARG A 292 -18.57 -3.18 9.64
N VAL A 293 -17.69 -2.98 8.67
CA VAL A 293 -17.83 -3.57 7.32
C VAL A 293 -17.65 -5.08 7.39
N LEU A 294 -16.64 -5.57 8.11
CA LEU A 294 -16.37 -7.02 8.29
C LEU A 294 -17.52 -7.73 9.01
N ASP A 295 -18.10 -7.10 10.03
CA ASP A 295 -19.27 -7.63 10.75
C ASP A 295 -20.49 -7.71 9.82
N SER A 296 -20.69 -6.74 8.93
CA SER A 296 -21.76 -6.80 7.92
C SER A 296 -21.53 -7.93 6.91
N LEU A 297 -20.28 -8.14 6.48
CA LEU A 297 -19.94 -9.27 5.59
C LEU A 297 -20.26 -10.62 6.26
N GLU A 298 -19.89 -10.77 7.54
CA GLU A 298 -20.16 -11.98 8.33
C GLU A 298 -21.67 -12.18 8.53
N LYS A 299 -22.41 -11.14 8.92
CA LYS A 299 -23.85 -11.18 9.15
C LYS A 299 -24.68 -11.57 7.91
N ASN A 300 -24.18 -11.26 6.72
CA ASN A 300 -24.84 -11.59 5.46
C ASN A 300 -24.37 -12.94 4.86
N ASP A 301 -23.62 -13.76 5.61
CA ASP A 301 -23.07 -15.06 5.17
C ASP A 301 -22.14 -14.99 3.94
N LEU A 302 -21.60 -13.80 3.62
CA LEU A 302 -20.75 -13.59 2.45
C LEU A 302 -19.28 -13.99 2.69
N THR A 303 -18.86 -14.15 3.95
CA THR A 303 -17.46 -14.44 4.32
C THR A 303 -16.93 -15.73 3.68
N LYS A 304 -17.81 -16.73 3.48
CA LYS A 304 -17.42 -18.05 2.95
C LYS A 304 -16.93 -17.99 1.49
N ASN A 305 -17.41 -17.00 0.73
CA ASN A 305 -17.08 -16.81 -0.67
C ASN A 305 -16.48 -15.42 -0.97
N THR A 306 -15.84 -14.78 0.02
CA THR A 306 -15.23 -13.46 -0.17
C THR A 306 -13.76 -13.48 0.23
N ILE A 307 -12.89 -13.07 -0.69
CA ILE A 307 -11.50 -12.76 -0.41
C ILE A 307 -11.42 -11.30 0.03
N ILE A 308 -10.81 -11.08 1.19
CA ILE A 308 -10.59 -9.77 1.78
C ILE A 308 -9.12 -9.40 1.59
N VAL A 309 -8.85 -8.25 0.99
CA VAL A 309 -7.49 -7.69 0.86
C VAL A 309 -7.46 -6.35 1.58
N LEU A 310 -6.65 -6.23 2.62
CA LEU A 310 -6.41 -4.99 3.34
C LEU A 310 -4.99 -4.51 3.08
N TRP A 311 -4.84 -3.23 2.70
CA TRP A 311 -3.56 -2.63 2.34
C TRP A 311 -3.52 -1.13 2.60
N SER A 312 -2.31 -0.55 2.68
CA SER A 312 -2.08 0.90 2.64
C SER A 312 -1.25 1.27 1.42
N ASP A 313 -1.42 2.47 0.91
CA ASP A 313 -0.70 2.91 -0.31
C ASP A 313 0.77 3.25 -0.10
N HIS A 314 1.15 3.71 1.07
CA HIS A 314 2.53 3.93 1.55
C HIS A 314 2.52 4.15 3.06
N GLY A 315 3.72 4.26 3.65
CA GLY A 315 3.90 4.54 5.06
C GLY A 315 3.90 6.04 5.41
N TRP A 316 4.28 6.36 6.65
CA TRP A 316 4.28 7.71 7.21
C TRP A 316 5.25 7.80 8.39
N HIS A 317 6.17 8.75 8.39
CA HIS A 317 7.03 9.07 9.52
C HIS A 317 6.31 9.97 10.53
N ILE A 318 6.58 9.79 11.82
CA ILE A 318 6.03 10.58 12.92
C ILE A 318 7.17 11.12 13.81
N GLY A 319 8.28 11.49 13.21
CA GLY A 319 9.48 12.02 13.87
C GLY A 319 10.74 11.21 13.58
N GLU A 320 10.61 9.95 13.16
CA GLU A 320 11.74 9.13 12.73
C GLU A 320 12.45 9.83 11.55
N LYS A 321 13.76 9.67 11.45
CA LYS A 321 14.57 10.38 10.45
C LYS A 321 14.39 11.91 10.46
N GLU A 322 14.07 12.48 11.64
CA GLU A 322 13.88 13.93 11.86
C GLU A 322 12.75 14.57 11.05
N ILE A 323 11.82 13.78 10.51
CA ILE A 323 10.75 14.27 9.64
C ILE A 323 9.38 13.74 10.08
N THR A 324 8.34 14.31 9.49
CA THR A 324 7.02 13.70 9.42
C THR A 324 6.60 13.50 7.98
N GLY A 325 5.65 12.62 7.76
CA GLY A 325 5.12 12.41 6.44
C GLY A 325 5.79 11.30 5.66
N LYS A 326 5.66 11.38 4.38
CA LYS A 326 6.06 10.40 3.36
C LYS A 326 7.16 10.97 2.46
N ASN A 327 7.38 10.40 1.29
CA ASN A 327 8.38 10.85 0.32
C ASN A 327 9.83 10.49 0.70
N THR A 328 10.02 9.33 1.33
CA THR A 328 11.33 8.78 1.69
C THR A 328 11.47 7.34 1.21
N LEU A 329 12.67 6.81 1.22
CA LEU A 329 12.96 5.43 0.83
C LEU A 329 13.25 4.50 2.03
N TRP A 330 13.12 5.02 3.25
CA TRP A 330 13.25 4.26 4.50
C TRP A 330 11.99 3.44 4.81
N ASP A 331 12.09 2.55 5.78
CA ASP A 331 11.03 1.59 6.12
C ASP A 331 9.72 2.28 6.47
N ASP A 332 9.74 3.28 7.35
CA ASP A 332 8.54 4.01 7.79
C ASP A 332 7.77 4.69 6.64
N GLY A 333 8.48 5.10 5.58
CA GLY A 333 7.85 5.67 4.38
C GLY A 333 7.34 4.63 3.38
N THR A 334 7.86 3.39 3.42
CA THR A 334 7.66 2.40 2.36
C THR A 334 6.99 1.12 2.80
N ARG A 335 7.15 0.69 4.05
CA ARG A 335 6.54 -0.50 4.63
C ARG A 335 5.08 -0.24 4.97
N VAL A 336 4.22 -1.16 4.58
CA VAL A 336 2.77 -0.99 4.63
C VAL A 336 2.06 -2.25 5.13
N PRO A 337 0.86 -2.11 5.72
CA PRO A 337 -0.05 -3.24 5.89
C PRO A 337 -0.35 -3.93 4.56
N LEU A 338 -0.32 -5.27 4.59
CA LEU A 338 -0.87 -6.11 3.54
C LEU A 338 -1.36 -7.41 4.17
N ILE A 339 -2.67 -7.63 4.09
CA ILE A 339 -3.35 -8.80 4.66
C ILE A 339 -4.29 -9.39 3.62
N PHE A 340 -4.22 -10.70 3.42
CA PHE A 340 -5.20 -11.45 2.64
C PHE A 340 -5.92 -12.44 3.55
N SER A 341 -7.25 -12.53 3.44
CA SER A 341 -8.06 -13.47 4.20
C SER A 341 -9.25 -13.94 3.34
N GLY A 342 -9.67 -15.20 3.50
CA GLY A 342 -10.81 -15.74 2.76
C GLY A 342 -10.59 -17.18 2.29
N PRO A 343 -11.45 -17.70 1.40
CA PRO A 343 -11.35 -19.06 0.90
C PRO A 343 -10.02 -19.30 0.17
N GLY A 344 -9.39 -20.44 0.45
CA GLY A 344 -8.10 -20.83 -0.14
C GLY A 344 -6.88 -20.10 0.41
N ILE A 345 -7.03 -19.26 1.44
CA ILE A 345 -5.95 -18.51 2.10
C ILE A 345 -5.73 -19.08 3.50
N ASN A 346 -4.53 -19.53 3.79
CA ASN A 346 -4.18 -20.08 5.10
C ASN A 346 -3.75 -18.98 6.07
N PRO A 347 -4.13 -19.03 7.34
CA PRO A 347 -3.57 -18.17 8.35
C PRO A 347 -2.07 -18.33 8.47
N GLY A 348 -1.34 -17.20 8.46
CA GLY A 348 0.13 -17.22 8.55
C GLY A 348 0.75 -15.83 8.63
N ARG A 349 2.05 -15.79 8.92
CA ARG A 349 2.85 -14.57 8.99
C ARG A 349 4.02 -14.70 8.02
N CYS A 350 3.98 -14.00 6.91
CA CYS A 350 5.02 -14.06 5.86
C CYS A 350 6.07 -12.97 6.10
N THR A 351 7.32 -13.39 6.31
CA THR A 351 8.47 -12.48 6.50
C THR A 351 9.15 -12.08 5.20
N GLN A 352 8.78 -12.72 4.08
CA GLN A 352 9.40 -12.44 2.80
C GLN A 352 9.06 -11.02 2.31
N PRO A 353 10.02 -10.32 1.67
CA PRO A 353 9.76 -9.02 1.07
C PRO A 353 8.76 -9.17 -0.09
N VAL A 354 7.66 -8.44 -0.04
CA VAL A 354 6.62 -8.42 -1.07
C VAL A 354 6.26 -6.99 -1.45
N GLU A 355 5.58 -6.84 -2.56
CA GLU A 355 5.25 -5.54 -3.13
C GLU A 355 3.73 -5.38 -3.26
N LEU A 356 3.19 -4.17 -3.10
CA LEU A 356 1.78 -3.92 -3.43
C LEU A 356 1.48 -4.22 -4.91
N LEU A 357 2.48 -4.11 -5.76
CA LEU A 357 2.43 -4.48 -7.18
C LEU A 357 2.02 -5.95 -7.40
N ASP A 358 2.28 -6.80 -6.42
CA ASP A 358 1.98 -8.23 -6.47
C ASP A 358 0.50 -8.54 -6.28
N MET A 359 -0.29 -7.57 -5.76
CA MET A 359 -1.73 -7.78 -5.53
C MET A 359 -2.49 -8.10 -6.82
N PHE A 360 -2.19 -7.42 -7.93
CA PHE A 360 -2.90 -7.65 -9.19
C PHE A 360 -2.69 -9.08 -9.71
N PRO A 361 -1.45 -9.57 -9.95
CA PRO A 361 -1.26 -10.95 -10.40
C PRO A 361 -1.73 -11.98 -9.35
N THR A 362 -1.67 -11.66 -8.05
CA THR A 362 -2.20 -12.55 -7.00
C THR A 362 -3.71 -12.71 -7.13
N LEU A 363 -4.44 -11.61 -7.27
CA LEU A 363 -5.90 -11.65 -7.42
C LEU A 363 -6.32 -12.36 -8.71
N ASN A 364 -5.57 -12.17 -9.81
CA ASN A 364 -5.81 -12.94 -11.04
C ASN A 364 -5.68 -14.44 -10.78
N ASP A 365 -4.59 -14.86 -10.13
CA ASP A 365 -4.26 -16.27 -9.89
C ASP A 365 -5.24 -16.96 -8.91
N ILE A 366 -5.68 -16.27 -7.85
CA ILE A 366 -6.62 -16.86 -6.87
C ILE A 366 -8.08 -16.80 -7.32
N CYS A 367 -8.42 -15.95 -8.30
CA CYS A 367 -9.76 -15.84 -8.88
C CYS A 367 -9.88 -16.56 -10.25
N ASP A 368 -8.83 -17.24 -10.67
CA ASP A 368 -8.77 -17.92 -11.97
C ASP A 368 -9.15 -17.00 -13.15
N LEU A 369 -8.57 -15.78 -13.14
CA LEU A 369 -8.75 -14.80 -14.22
C LEU A 369 -7.62 -14.91 -15.23
N PRO A 370 -7.87 -14.50 -16.50
CA PRO A 370 -6.84 -14.49 -17.53
C PRO A 370 -5.60 -13.69 -17.12
N ASP A 371 -4.42 -14.21 -17.44
CA ASP A 371 -3.18 -13.48 -17.24
C ASP A 371 -3.10 -12.24 -18.15
N LEU A 372 -2.32 -11.26 -17.71
CA LEU A 372 -2.01 -10.05 -18.44
C LEU A 372 -0.48 -9.91 -18.55
N ASP A 373 0.05 -10.01 -19.77
CA ASP A 373 1.50 -10.04 -20.04
C ASP A 373 2.28 -8.82 -19.54
N HIS A 374 1.59 -7.69 -19.32
CA HIS A 374 2.23 -6.45 -18.90
C HIS A 374 2.46 -6.34 -17.39
N LEU A 375 1.93 -7.26 -16.57
CA LEU A 375 2.07 -7.19 -15.12
C LEU A 375 3.51 -7.44 -14.67
N GLU A 376 4.08 -6.50 -13.92
CA GLU A 376 5.45 -6.59 -13.41
C GLU A 376 5.52 -7.20 -11.99
N GLY A 377 4.38 -7.38 -11.34
CA GLY A 377 4.23 -8.07 -10.05
C GLY A 377 4.39 -9.59 -10.17
N LEU A 378 4.52 -10.28 -9.04
CA LEU A 378 4.50 -11.74 -8.94
C LEU A 378 3.36 -12.18 -8.03
N SER A 379 2.64 -13.25 -8.43
CA SER A 379 1.60 -13.82 -7.57
C SER A 379 2.15 -14.23 -6.21
N LEU A 380 1.44 -13.87 -5.16
CA LEU A 380 1.68 -14.25 -3.76
C LEU A 380 0.92 -15.54 -3.37
N LYS A 381 0.21 -16.17 -4.29
CA LYS A 381 -0.54 -17.41 -4.02
C LYS A 381 0.29 -18.48 -3.30
N PRO A 382 1.58 -18.69 -3.65
CA PRO A 382 2.42 -19.63 -2.89
C PRO A 382 2.54 -19.26 -1.40
N GLN A 383 2.68 -17.97 -1.08
CA GLN A 383 2.77 -17.47 0.30
C GLN A 383 1.40 -17.48 1.00
N LEU A 384 0.31 -17.33 0.27
CA LEU A 384 -1.05 -17.43 0.82
C LEU A 384 -1.42 -18.88 1.18
N ILE A 385 -0.81 -19.87 0.51
CA ILE A 385 -0.96 -21.31 0.85
C ILE A 385 -0.01 -21.69 1.99
N ASN A 386 1.23 -21.21 1.94
CA ASN A 386 2.24 -21.45 2.99
C ASN A 386 3.11 -20.20 3.17
N SER A 387 2.90 -19.49 4.27
CA SER A 387 3.59 -18.21 4.58
C SER A 387 5.11 -18.33 4.66
N GLU A 388 5.66 -19.53 4.85
CA GLU A 388 7.11 -19.79 4.88
C GLU A 388 7.74 -19.93 3.48
N THR A 389 6.91 -19.97 2.42
CA THR A 389 7.42 -20.12 1.04
C THR A 389 8.33 -18.96 0.66
N LYS A 390 9.56 -19.27 0.29
CA LYS A 390 10.58 -18.28 -0.05
C LYS A 390 10.22 -17.54 -1.36
N ARG A 391 10.50 -16.24 -1.38
CA ARG A 391 10.34 -15.39 -2.54
C ARG A 391 11.68 -15.24 -3.28
N LYS A 392 11.65 -15.21 -4.62
CA LYS A 392 12.86 -15.18 -5.45
C LYS A 392 13.41 -13.77 -5.70
N ARG A 393 12.68 -12.71 -5.34
CA ARG A 393 13.11 -11.33 -5.57
C ARG A 393 12.82 -10.43 -4.36
N PRO A 394 13.62 -9.35 -4.15
CA PRO A 394 13.34 -8.35 -3.13
C PRO A 394 12.13 -7.47 -3.53
N ALA A 395 11.65 -6.68 -2.59
CA ALA A 395 10.74 -5.57 -2.88
C ALA A 395 11.54 -4.35 -3.38
N ILE A 396 10.96 -3.62 -4.35
CA ILE A 396 11.58 -2.46 -4.97
C ILE A 396 10.63 -1.28 -4.85
N THR A 397 11.13 -0.21 -4.23
CA THR A 397 10.43 1.07 -4.14
C THR A 397 11.22 2.12 -4.90
N CYS A 398 10.57 3.01 -5.65
CA CYS A 398 11.21 4.18 -6.23
C CYS A 398 10.51 5.47 -5.81
N HIS A 399 11.25 6.55 -5.63
CA HIS A 399 10.68 7.86 -5.37
C HIS A 399 11.33 8.91 -6.27
N ASN A 400 10.54 9.45 -7.19
CA ASN A 400 11.04 10.22 -8.31
C ASN A 400 12.02 9.42 -9.20
N HIS A 401 12.51 10.03 -10.25
CA HIS A 401 13.39 9.41 -11.22
C HIS A 401 14.74 9.06 -10.56
N ASP A 402 15.19 7.84 -10.74
CA ASP A 402 16.50 7.30 -10.35
C ASP A 402 16.80 7.20 -8.84
N ASN A 403 15.82 7.39 -7.98
CA ASN A 403 15.98 7.13 -6.56
C ASN A 403 15.26 5.82 -6.21
N ASN A 404 15.98 4.81 -5.77
CA ASN A 404 15.47 3.46 -5.58
C ASN A 404 15.88 2.86 -4.23
N ALA A 405 14.97 2.12 -3.61
CA ALA A 405 15.27 1.23 -2.50
C ALA A 405 15.02 -0.21 -2.90
N VAL A 406 15.90 -1.11 -2.49
CA VAL A 406 15.79 -2.57 -2.67
C VAL A 406 15.77 -3.21 -1.29
N ARG A 407 14.63 -3.81 -0.93
CA ARG A 407 14.40 -4.45 0.37
C ARG A 407 14.41 -5.96 0.23
N SER A 408 15.46 -6.61 0.67
CA SER A 408 15.53 -8.07 0.84
C SER A 408 15.06 -8.50 2.23
N GLU A 409 15.14 -9.78 2.57
CA GLU A 409 14.66 -10.28 3.88
C GLU A 409 15.34 -9.57 5.07
N ASN A 410 16.66 -9.35 4.97
CA ASN A 410 17.47 -8.80 6.07
C ASN A 410 18.13 -7.45 5.76
N TRP A 411 18.05 -6.96 4.54
CA TRP A 411 18.78 -5.77 4.12
C TRP A 411 17.90 -4.78 3.40
N ARG A 412 18.14 -3.49 3.65
CA ARG A 412 17.67 -2.38 2.82
C ARG A 412 18.86 -1.68 2.19
N TYR A 413 18.82 -1.56 0.87
CA TYR A 413 19.78 -0.80 0.09
C TYR A 413 19.05 0.34 -0.60
N ILE A 414 19.58 1.56 -0.48
CA ILE A 414 19.05 2.75 -1.15
C ILE A 414 20.13 3.31 -2.05
N ARG A 415 19.76 3.69 -3.28
CA ARG A 415 20.60 4.43 -4.20
C ARG A 415 19.84 5.65 -4.70
N TYR A 416 20.49 6.79 -4.58
CA TYR A 416 19.99 8.08 -5.06
C TYR A 416 20.46 8.38 -6.48
N ALA A 417 19.83 9.38 -7.14
CA ALA A 417 20.10 9.74 -8.52
C ALA A 417 21.53 10.29 -8.73
N ASP A 418 22.15 10.88 -7.71
CA ASP A 418 23.56 11.35 -7.73
C ASP A 418 24.57 10.19 -7.52
N GLY A 419 24.10 8.98 -7.34
CA GLY A 419 24.92 7.80 -7.08
C GLY A 419 25.25 7.57 -5.62
N SER A 420 24.88 8.44 -4.69
CA SER A 420 25.06 8.23 -3.24
C SER A 420 24.18 7.07 -2.73
N GLU A 421 24.61 6.42 -1.65
CA GLU A 421 24.07 5.13 -1.22
C GLU A 421 23.83 5.06 0.27
N GLU A 422 22.86 4.25 0.66
CA GLU A 422 22.66 3.80 2.04
C GLU A 422 22.48 2.27 2.06
N LEU A 423 22.90 1.65 3.15
CA LEU A 423 22.72 0.22 3.41
C LEU A 423 22.42 -0.01 4.89
N TYR A 424 21.38 -0.78 5.19
CA TYR A 424 20.96 -1.10 6.55
C TYR A 424 20.76 -2.59 6.74
N ASN A 425 21.22 -3.12 7.89
CA ASN A 425 20.92 -4.48 8.32
C ASN A 425 19.62 -4.50 9.13
N MET A 426 18.51 -4.72 8.47
CA MET A 426 17.18 -4.64 9.07
C MET A 426 16.88 -5.66 10.17
N LYS A 427 17.75 -6.66 10.35
CA LYS A 427 17.63 -7.62 11.44
C LYS A 427 18.26 -7.09 12.73
N GLU A 428 19.35 -6.36 12.63
CA GLU A 428 20.14 -5.83 13.76
C GLU A 428 19.79 -4.36 14.03
N ASP A 429 19.39 -3.63 12.98
CA ASP A 429 19.06 -2.21 12.98
C ASP A 429 17.72 -1.97 12.24
N PRO A 430 16.60 -2.39 12.82
CA PRO A 430 15.28 -2.24 12.19
C PRO A 430 14.84 -0.78 12.02
N ASN A 431 15.45 0.15 12.75
CA ASN A 431 15.15 1.59 12.69
C ASN A 431 16.08 2.34 11.71
N GLU A 432 16.98 1.64 11.02
CA GLU A 432 17.86 2.23 9.99
C GLU A 432 18.78 3.36 10.55
N TRP A 433 19.29 3.19 11.78
CA TRP A 433 20.09 4.21 12.47
C TRP A 433 21.54 4.28 11.99
N ASN A 434 22.08 3.19 11.42
CA ASN A 434 23.49 3.09 11.06
C ASN A 434 23.65 2.77 9.57
N ASN A 435 24.05 3.75 8.78
CA ASN A 435 24.32 3.57 7.35
C ASN A 435 25.65 2.81 7.15
N LEU A 436 25.57 1.60 6.64
CA LEU A 436 26.70 0.69 6.41
C LEU A 436 27.30 0.80 5.00
N ALA A 437 26.79 1.68 4.11
CA ALA A 437 27.18 1.73 2.70
C ALA A 437 28.67 2.04 2.49
N ALA A 438 29.29 2.85 3.36
CA ALA A 438 30.72 3.20 3.29
C ALA A 438 31.65 2.08 3.79
N ASN A 439 31.13 1.02 4.43
CA ASN A 439 31.95 -0.04 4.99
C ASN A 439 32.30 -1.11 3.95
N PRO A 440 33.59 -1.31 3.60
CA PRO A 440 34.03 -2.26 2.56
C PRO A 440 33.57 -3.69 2.81
N LYS A 441 33.33 -4.09 4.06
CA LYS A 441 32.83 -5.43 4.44
C LYS A 441 31.50 -5.79 3.75
N TYR A 442 30.68 -4.80 3.42
CA TYR A 442 29.33 -5.00 2.88
C TYR A 442 29.22 -4.77 1.37
N GLN A 443 30.34 -4.56 0.65
CA GLN A 443 30.30 -4.31 -0.80
C GLN A 443 29.65 -5.43 -1.60
N ASN A 444 29.81 -6.68 -1.22
CA ASN A 444 29.13 -7.80 -1.88
C ASN A 444 27.61 -7.74 -1.74
N ILE A 445 27.12 -7.26 -0.58
CA ILE A 445 25.69 -7.07 -0.32
C ILE A 445 25.15 -5.93 -1.20
N ILE A 446 25.87 -4.80 -1.25
CA ILE A 446 25.53 -3.68 -2.13
C ILE A 446 25.45 -4.15 -3.58
N GLN A 447 26.47 -4.84 -4.09
CA GLN A 447 26.48 -5.34 -5.47
C GLN A 447 25.35 -6.33 -5.76
N SER A 448 24.97 -7.16 -4.79
CA SER A 448 23.84 -8.08 -4.93
C SER A 448 22.50 -7.37 -5.03
N HIS A 449 22.35 -6.20 -4.36
CA HIS A 449 21.13 -5.39 -4.37
C HIS A 449 21.07 -4.47 -5.60
N LYS A 450 22.18 -3.90 -6.04
CA LYS A 450 22.29 -3.10 -7.29
C LYS A 450 21.69 -3.80 -8.51
N LYS A 451 21.79 -5.11 -8.59
CA LYS A 451 21.26 -5.92 -9.71
C LYS A 451 19.75 -5.82 -9.85
N TRP A 452 19.04 -5.45 -8.77
CA TRP A 452 17.59 -5.34 -8.73
C TRP A 452 17.06 -3.94 -9.03
N ILE A 453 17.93 -2.94 -9.12
CA ILE A 453 17.51 -1.60 -9.55
C ILE A 453 16.92 -1.72 -10.95
N PRO A 454 15.72 -1.17 -11.20
CA PRO A 454 15.07 -1.26 -12.50
C PRO A 454 15.93 -0.69 -13.61
N LYS A 455 16.17 -1.50 -14.66
CA LYS A 455 16.90 -1.06 -15.87
C LYS A 455 16.05 -0.14 -16.74
N ASN A 456 14.73 -0.37 -16.76
CA ASN A 456 13.77 0.53 -17.40
C ASN A 456 13.44 1.64 -16.42
N ASN A 457 13.85 2.85 -16.74
CA ASN A 457 13.72 4.00 -15.86
C ASN A 457 13.28 5.23 -16.67
N LYS A 458 11.98 5.28 -16.96
CA LYS A 458 11.40 6.38 -17.73
C LYS A 458 11.49 7.68 -16.95
N LYS A 459 11.86 8.75 -17.64
CA LYS A 459 11.77 10.12 -17.12
C LYS A 459 10.31 10.47 -16.77
N PRO A 460 10.09 11.46 -15.89
CA PRO A 460 8.73 11.92 -15.56
C PRO A 460 7.93 12.25 -16.83
N VAL A 461 6.71 11.76 -16.90
CA VAL A 461 5.81 12.03 -18.03
C VAL A 461 5.43 13.51 -18.11
N LEU A 462 5.10 13.96 -19.31
CA LEU A 462 4.64 15.34 -19.53
C LEU A 462 3.46 15.68 -18.62
N GLY A 463 3.50 16.83 -17.97
CA GLY A 463 2.48 17.29 -17.02
C GLY A 463 2.70 16.78 -15.59
N SER A 464 3.83 16.12 -15.30
CA SER A 464 4.22 15.76 -13.93
C SER A 464 4.33 17.00 -13.06
N LYS A 465 3.63 16.99 -11.92
CA LYS A 465 3.57 18.09 -10.95
C LYS A 465 3.37 17.56 -9.54
N TYR A 466 3.70 18.42 -8.59
CA TYR A 466 3.54 18.19 -7.16
C TYR A 466 4.43 17.06 -6.64
N ARG A 467 5.49 17.47 -5.95
CA ARG A 467 6.52 16.61 -5.34
C ARG A 467 7.45 15.96 -6.36
N ILE A 468 7.74 16.67 -7.46
CA ILE A 468 8.68 16.23 -8.50
C ILE A 468 10.08 16.72 -8.19
N LEU A 469 11.00 15.77 -8.06
CA LEU A 469 12.43 15.94 -8.00
C LEU A 469 13.06 15.35 -9.27
N THR A 470 13.97 16.10 -9.88
CA THR A 470 14.80 15.60 -10.97
C THR A 470 16.27 15.92 -10.68
N TYR A 471 17.15 15.10 -11.19
CA TYR A 471 18.59 15.30 -11.13
C TYR A 471 19.15 15.46 -12.56
N ASP A 472 19.90 16.52 -12.78
CA ASP A 472 20.62 16.80 -14.03
C ASP A 472 22.04 16.24 -13.86
N GLU A 473 22.27 15.04 -14.37
CA GLU A 473 23.56 14.34 -14.25
C GLU A 473 24.71 15.09 -14.94
N GLU A 474 24.44 15.82 -16.05
CA GLU A 474 25.46 16.53 -16.80
C GLU A 474 26.01 17.72 -16.00
N ASN A 475 25.17 18.41 -15.24
CA ASN A 475 25.51 19.61 -14.49
C ASN A 475 25.55 19.39 -12.97
N GLY A 476 25.26 18.17 -12.47
CA GLY A 476 25.19 17.85 -11.06
C GLY A 476 24.09 18.61 -10.29
N LYS A 477 23.01 19.03 -10.98
CA LYS A 477 21.99 19.91 -10.39
C LYS A 477 20.78 19.15 -9.92
N VAL A 478 20.38 19.39 -8.69
CA VAL A 478 19.12 18.94 -8.13
C VAL A 478 18.03 19.97 -8.41
N ILE A 479 16.90 19.54 -8.97
CA ILE A 479 15.80 20.42 -9.37
C ILE A 479 14.54 19.96 -8.66
N TRP A 480 14.00 20.79 -7.77
CA TRP A 480 12.73 20.58 -7.07
C TRP A 480 11.63 21.45 -7.68
N GLU A 481 10.55 20.82 -8.17
CA GLU A 481 9.41 21.54 -8.78
C GLU A 481 9.84 22.59 -9.82
N GLY A 482 10.83 22.23 -10.67
CA GLY A 482 11.35 23.10 -11.71
C GLY A 482 12.35 24.16 -11.26
N LYS A 483 12.72 24.21 -9.97
CA LYS A 483 13.71 25.14 -9.41
C LYS A 483 14.96 24.42 -8.95
N ALA A 484 16.11 24.84 -9.43
CA ALA A 484 17.39 24.29 -8.98
C ALA A 484 17.64 24.63 -7.50
N ILE A 485 18.07 23.64 -6.75
CA ILE A 485 18.53 23.77 -5.36
C ILE A 485 20.04 24.06 -5.43
N LYS A 486 20.49 25.10 -4.74
CA LYS A 486 21.93 25.36 -4.60
C LYS A 486 22.54 24.40 -3.59
N GLU A 487 23.74 23.92 -3.84
CA GLU A 487 24.45 23.05 -2.91
C GLU A 487 24.65 23.70 -1.54
N SER A 488 24.91 25.01 -1.54
CA SER A 488 25.05 25.83 -0.32
C SER A 488 23.72 26.19 0.36
N GLU A 489 22.56 25.86 -0.26
CA GLU A 489 21.25 26.17 0.33
C GLU A 489 21.07 25.32 1.60
N PRO A 490 20.74 25.94 2.77
CA PRO A 490 20.52 25.17 3.99
C PRO A 490 19.33 24.24 3.83
N ILE A 491 19.39 23.08 4.51
CA ILE A 491 18.25 22.18 4.58
C ILE A 491 17.10 22.94 5.25
N PRO A 492 15.92 23.00 4.61
CA PRO A 492 14.78 23.71 5.20
C PRO A 492 14.43 23.16 6.58
N GLU A 493 14.27 24.01 7.56
CA GLU A 493 13.90 23.63 8.96
C GLU A 493 12.39 23.33 9.13
N ILE A 494 11.67 23.19 8.05
CA ILE A 494 10.21 23.12 8.02
C ILE A 494 9.76 21.71 8.26
#